data_57fe2c0bd0217fb13c6c1c78c80b0b88
#
_entry.id   57fe2c0bd0217fb13c6c1c78c80b0b88
#
_cell.length_a   1.000
_cell.length_b   1.000
_cell.length_c   1.000
_cell.angle_alpha   90.00
_cell.angle_beta   90.00
_cell.angle_gamma   90.00
#
_symmetry.space_group_name_H-M   'P 1'
#
loop_
_entity.id
_entity.type
_entity.pdbx_description
1 polymer ?
#
loop_
_entity_poly.entity_id
_entity_poly.type
_entity_poly.pdbx_seq_one_letter_code
_entity_poly.pdbx_strand_id
1 'polypeptide(L)'
;MKKYLVFIFSSILIGSFVNAQYRINKTKYDYRTYLFEESDRYTPGGAGVASLFIPGIGQAISGEPARGLAFFGGVTACAVVSSIGILRLVQTIGTGISGEDPKQGGLFMMAAGSIGMVGVDIWSVVDAVRVAKVNNLAFRDKNKTSYSFQIQPCINTTFYARNKSIPVGLSLKVRF
;
A
#
# COMPACT_ATOMS: atom_id res chain seq x y z
N MET A 1 -10.15 -16.53 -28.06
CA MET A 1 -9.31 -15.33 -27.85
C MET A 1 -10.08 -14.13 -27.31
N LYS A 2 -11.23 -13.73 -27.86
CA LYS A 2 -12.01 -12.56 -27.38
C LYS A 2 -12.41 -12.62 -25.89
N LYS A 3 -12.76 -13.79 -25.34
CA LYS A 3 -13.17 -13.95 -23.93
C LYS A 3 -12.04 -13.66 -22.93
N TYR A 4 -10.80 -14.02 -23.25
CA TYR A 4 -9.64 -13.76 -22.40
C TYR A 4 -9.23 -12.29 -22.41
N LEU A 5 -9.42 -11.62 -23.55
CA LEU A 5 -9.13 -10.19 -23.67
C LEU A 5 -10.05 -9.35 -22.77
N VAL A 6 -11.34 -9.72 -22.67
CA VAL A 6 -12.31 -9.07 -21.77
C VAL A 6 -11.93 -9.28 -20.31
N PHE A 7 -11.45 -10.47 -19.94
CA PHE A 7 -11.03 -10.75 -18.56
C PHE A 7 -9.80 -9.92 -18.15
N ILE A 8 -8.81 -9.82 -19.05
CA ILE A 8 -7.60 -9.00 -18.83
C ILE A 8 -7.98 -7.52 -18.73
N PHE A 9 -8.86 -7.03 -19.59
CA PHE A 9 -9.29 -5.63 -19.60
C PHE A 9 -10.12 -5.29 -18.34
N SER A 10 -10.97 -6.21 -17.88
CA SER A 10 -11.74 -6.08 -16.64
C SER A 10 -10.81 -6.03 -15.41
N SER A 11 -9.76 -6.85 -15.38
CA SER A 11 -8.78 -6.84 -14.28
C SER A 11 -7.97 -5.56 -14.21
N ILE A 12 -7.63 -4.97 -15.34
CA ILE A 12 -6.92 -3.68 -15.43
C ILE A 12 -7.82 -2.52 -14.97
N LEU A 13 -9.11 -2.55 -15.35
CA LEU A 13 -10.09 -1.53 -14.91
C LEU A 13 -10.32 -1.56 -13.40
N ILE A 14 -10.47 -2.73 -12.80
CA ILE A 14 -10.65 -2.89 -11.35
C ILE A 14 -9.43 -2.35 -10.58
N GLY A 15 -8.22 -2.57 -11.08
CA GLY A 15 -6.98 -2.04 -10.47
C GLY A 15 -6.90 -0.50 -10.45
N SER A 16 -7.59 0.18 -11.36
CA SER A 16 -7.53 1.64 -11.47
C SER A 16 -8.35 2.37 -10.40
N PHE A 17 -9.45 1.78 -9.90
CA PHE A 17 -10.35 2.41 -8.92
C PHE A 17 -9.83 2.34 -7.47
N VAL A 18 -8.83 1.53 -7.22
CA VAL A 18 -8.47 1.09 -5.87
C VAL A 18 -7.40 1.92 -5.18
N ASN A 19 -6.73 2.82 -5.88
CA ASN A 19 -5.54 3.50 -5.36
C ASN A 19 -5.80 4.88 -4.68
N ALA A 20 -7.05 5.22 -4.34
CA ALA A 20 -7.39 6.59 -3.95
C ALA A 20 -6.82 7.01 -2.59
N GLN A 21 -6.93 6.19 -1.54
CA GLN A 21 -6.61 6.62 -0.18
C GLN A 21 -5.10 6.75 0.06
N TYR A 22 -4.32 5.74 -0.27
CA TYR A 22 -2.86 5.80 -0.15
C TYR A 22 -2.25 6.88 -1.04
N ARG A 23 -2.79 7.10 -2.23
CA ARG A 23 -2.32 8.14 -3.16
C ARG A 23 -2.49 9.53 -2.57
N ILE A 24 -3.63 9.78 -1.91
CA ILE A 24 -3.90 11.03 -1.19
C ILE A 24 -2.97 11.16 0.03
N ASN A 25 -2.84 10.10 0.83
CA ASN A 25 -1.98 10.12 2.02
C ASN A 25 -0.51 10.32 1.64
N LYS A 26 -0.02 9.70 0.57
CA LYS A 26 1.36 9.83 0.10
C LYS A 26 1.72 11.25 -0.36
N THR A 27 0.76 12.04 -0.84
CA THR A 27 1.02 13.45 -1.19
C THR A 27 1.15 14.33 0.03
N LYS A 28 0.51 13.96 1.15
CA LYS A 28 0.53 14.70 2.40
C LYS A 28 1.64 14.27 3.36
N TYR A 29 1.98 12.98 3.38
CA TYR A 29 2.92 12.38 4.33
C TYR A 29 4.10 11.73 3.63
N ASP A 30 5.33 12.09 4.03
CA ASP A 30 6.55 11.44 3.54
C ASP A 30 6.89 10.24 4.46
N TYR A 31 6.95 9.03 3.89
CA TYR A 31 7.33 7.81 4.60
C TYR A 31 8.76 7.87 5.20
N ARG A 32 9.61 8.80 4.73
CA ARG A 32 11.00 8.98 5.21
C ARG A 32 11.06 9.66 6.57
N THR A 33 10.06 10.47 6.90
CA THR A 33 9.95 11.15 8.19
C THR A 33 9.30 10.30 9.27
N TYR A 34 8.92 9.06 8.91
CA TYR A 34 8.28 8.15 9.84
C TYR A 34 9.26 7.68 10.93
N LEU A 35 8.89 7.90 12.18
CA LEU A 35 9.48 7.32 13.39
C LEU A 35 8.46 6.37 14.00
N PHE A 36 8.92 5.23 14.49
CA PHE A 36 8.04 4.26 15.16
C PHE A 36 7.50 4.81 16.47
N GLU A 37 6.21 4.63 16.72
CA GLU A 37 5.55 4.90 18.00
C GLU A 37 4.74 3.67 18.42
N GLU A 38 4.64 3.40 19.74
CA GLU A 38 3.87 2.26 20.27
C GLU A 38 2.37 2.34 19.94
N SER A 39 1.86 3.54 19.69
CA SER A 39 0.47 3.79 19.28
C SER A 39 0.18 3.50 17.82
N ASP A 40 1.17 3.06 17.04
CA ASP A 40 1.01 2.78 15.62
C ASP A 40 0.05 1.61 15.37
N ARG A 41 -0.87 1.84 14.46
CA ARG A 41 -1.87 0.83 14.07
C ARG A 41 -1.26 -0.31 13.26
N TYR A 42 -0.26 -0.01 12.44
CA TYR A 42 0.36 -0.96 11.52
C TYR A 42 1.85 -1.12 11.83
N THR A 43 2.35 -2.34 11.79
CA THR A 43 3.77 -2.64 11.93
C THR A 43 4.44 -2.68 10.56
N PRO A 44 5.28 -1.67 10.19
CA PRO A 44 5.89 -1.64 8.86
C PRO A 44 6.77 -2.85 8.55
N GLY A 45 7.52 -3.33 9.55
CA GLY A 45 8.34 -4.54 9.41
C GLY A 45 7.49 -5.78 9.18
N GLY A 46 6.41 -5.95 9.95
CA GLY A 46 5.46 -7.05 9.79
C GLY A 46 4.79 -7.06 8.42
N ALA A 47 4.41 -5.88 7.92
CA ALA A 47 3.84 -5.76 6.58
C ALA A 47 4.83 -6.17 5.49
N GLY A 48 6.12 -5.78 5.61
CA GLY A 48 7.17 -6.20 4.69
C GLY A 48 7.38 -7.72 4.70
N VAL A 49 7.52 -8.31 5.90
CA VAL A 49 7.69 -9.76 6.06
C VAL A 49 6.47 -10.54 5.52
N ALA A 50 5.26 -10.08 5.78
CA ALA A 50 4.05 -10.71 5.24
C ALA A 50 4.02 -10.70 3.71
N SER A 51 4.46 -9.60 3.09
CA SER A 51 4.54 -9.49 1.63
C SER A 51 5.67 -10.34 1.02
N LEU A 52 6.71 -10.68 1.77
CA LEU A 52 7.76 -11.58 1.32
C LEU A 52 7.25 -13.02 1.12
N PHE A 53 6.33 -13.48 1.99
CA PHE A 53 5.75 -14.82 1.86
C PHE A 53 4.61 -14.85 0.85
N ILE A 54 3.76 -13.84 0.86
CA ILE A 54 2.62 -13.73 -0.08
C ILE A 54 2.56 -12.29 -0.58
N PRO A 55 2.97 -12.05 -1.83
CA PRO A 55 2.96 -10.73 -2.43
C PRO A 55 1.59 -10.06 -2.33
N GLY A 56 1.56 -8.86 -1.75
CA GLY A 56 0.32 -8.11 -1.59
C GLY A 56 -0.36 -8.22 -0.21
N ILE A 57 -0.06 -9.22 0.62
CA ILE A 57 -0.67 -9.32 1.95
C ILE A 57 -0.28 -8.14 2.84
N GLY A 58 0.97 -7.70 2.80
CA GLY A 58 1.42 -6.57 3.61
C GLY A 58 0.66 -5.29 3.32
N GLN A 59 0.33 -5.01 2.06
CA GLN A 59 -0.53 -3.89 1.68
C GLN A 59 -1.95 -4.07 2.21
N ALA A 60 -2.50 -5.29 2.11
CA ALA A 60 -3.84 -5.58 2.59
C ALA A 60 -3.99 -5.35 4.10
N ILE A 61 -3.07 -5.86 4.93
CA ILE A 61 -3.09 -5.67 6.38
C ILE A 61 -2.76 -4.22 6.79
N SER A 62 -2.09 -3.46 5.91
CA SER A 62 -1.78 -2.04 6.12
C SER A 62 -2.91 -1.09 5.68
N GLY A 63 -4.09 -1.63 5.33
CA GLY A 63 -5.28 -0.86 4.99
C GLY A 63 -5.49 -0.61 3.50
N GLU A 64 -4.72 -1.25 2.61
CA GLU A 64 -4.80 -1.11 1.15
C GLU A 64 -5.00 -2.48 0.45
N PRO A 65 -6.11 -3.20 0.72
CA PRO A 65 -6.31 -4.58 0.25
C PRO A 65 -6.30 -4.70 -1.27
N ALA A 66 -6.82 -3.74 -1.93
CA ALA A 66 -6.92 -3.79 -3.36
C ALA A 66 -5.59 -3.48 -4.07
N ARG A 67 -4.71 -2.70 -3.44
CA ARG A 67 -3.31 -2.56 -3.87
C ARG A 67 -2.58 -3.89 -3.68
N GLY A 68 -2.84 -4.59 -2.57
CA GLY A 68 -2.35 -5.93 -2.33
C GLY A 68 -2.78 -6.92 -3.40
N LEU A 69 -4.05 -6.89 -3.80
CA LEU A 69 -4.59 -7.73 -4.88
C LEU A 69 -3.90 -7.47 -6.23
N ALA A 70 -3.52 -6.22 -6.52
CA ALA A 70 -2.79 -5.89 -7.73
C ALA A 70 -1.39 -6.55 -7.76
N PHE A 71 -0.67 -6.55 -6.63
CA PHE A 71 0.62 -7.25 -6.53
C PHE A 71 0.45 -8.77 -6.65
N PHE A 72 -0.52 -9.34 -5.97
CA PHE A 72 -0.83 -10.77 -6.07
C PHE A 72 -1.17 -11.17 -7.51
N GLY A 73 -1.99 -10.38 -8.19
CA GLY A 73 -2.32 -10.59 -9.60
C GLY A 73 -1.10 -10.47 -10.52
N GLY A 74 -0.21 -9.53 -10.25
CA GLY A 74 1.04 -9.36 -10.99
C GLY A 74 1.97 -10.58 -10.89
N VAL A 75 2.20 -11.09 -9.69
CA VAL A 75 2.98 -12.31 -9.46
C VAL A 75 2.33 -13.50 -10.12
N THR A 76 1.00 -13.66 -9.99
CA THR A 76 0.26 -14.75 -10.61
C THR A 76 0.39 -14.71 -12.14
N ALA A 77 0.30 -13.53 -12.76
CA ALA A 77 0.49 -13.38 -14.20
C ALA A 77 1.92 -13.81 -14.64
N CYS A 78 2.95 -13.39 -13.89
CA CYS A 78 4.33 -13.82 -14.14
C CYS A 78 4.51 -15.33 -13.99
N ALA A 79 3.88 -15.94 -12.98
CA ALA A 79 3.90 -17.39 -12.77
C ALA A 79 3.25 -18.15 -13.92
N VAL A 80 2.12 -17.65 -14.45
CA VAL A 80 1.47 -18.25 -15.63
C VAL A 80 2.39 -18.18 -16.85
N VAL A 81 3.04 -17.05 -17.11
CA VAL A 81 3.99 -16.92 -18.23
C VAL A 81 5.16 -17.89 -18.08
N SER A 82 5.74 -17.99 -16.87
CA SER A 82 6.81 -18.95 -16.58
C SER A 82 6.37 -20.39 -16.79
N SER A 83 5.18 -20.75 -16.31
CA SER A 83 4.62 -22.11 -16.46
C SER A 83 4.39 -22.50 -17.93
N ILE A 84 3.89 -21.57 -18.75
CA ILE A 84 3.76 -21.79 -20.20
C ILE A 84 5.14 -22.04 -20.83
N GLY A 85 6.16 -21.28 -20.40
CA GLY A 85 7.54 -21.48 -20.86
C GLY A 85 8.07 -22.88 -20.52
N ILE A 86 7.86 -23.35 -19.30
CA ILE A 86 8.23 -24.69 -18.84
C ILE A 86 7.51 -25.78 -19.67
N LEU A 87 6.21 -25.64 -19.85
CA LEU A 87 5.42 -26.62 -20.65
C LEU A 87 5.94 -26.73 -22.08
N ARG A 88 6.27 -25.62 -22.73
CA ARG A 88 6.90 -25.61 -24.07
C ARG A 88 8.25 -26.29 -24.08
N LEU A 89 9.09 -26.07 -23.09
CA LEU A 89 10.38 -26.75 -22.96
C LEU A 89 10.21 -28.28 -22.83
N VAL A 90 9.32 -28.70 -21.94
CA VAL A 90 9.06 -30.13 -21.70
C VAL A 90 8.53 -30.80 -22.97
N GLN A 91 7.60 -30.19 -23.70
CA GLN A 91 7.09 -30.71 -24.97
C GLN A 91 8.19 -30.87 -26.02
N THR A 92 9.07 -29.88 -26.14
CA THR A 92 10.18 -29.93 -27.11
C THR A 92 11.19 -31.02 -26.80
N ILE A 93 11.49 -31.25 -25.52
CA ILE A 93 12.41 -32.32 -25.09
C ILE A 93 11.77 -33.69 -25.28
N GLY A 94 10.46 -33.82 -24.97
CA GLY A 94 9.74 -35.08 -25.00
C GLY A 94 9.43 -35.60 -26.41
N THR A 95 9.24 -34.73 -27.39
CA THR A 95 8.83 -35.15 -28.76
C THR A 95 10.01 -35.31 -29.74
N GLY A 96 11.23 -34.91 -29.34
CA GLY A 96 12.41 -35.06 -30.21
C GLY A 96 12.35 -34.30 -31.54
N ILE A 97 11.36 -33.42 -31.72
CA ILE A 97 11.15 -32.69 -32.98
C ILE A 97 12.18 -31.55 -33.02
N SER A 98 13.23 -31.79 -33.81
CA SER A 98 14.30 -30.84 -34.12
C SER A 98 13.90 -29.92 -35.28
N GLY A 99 12.89 -29.11 -35.12
CA GLY A 99 12.47 -28.14 -36.11
C GLY A 99 12.29 -26.76 -35.45
N GLU A 100 13.05 -25.78 -35.95
CA GLU A 100 13.03 -24.34 -35.58
C GLU A 100 12.68 -23.99 -34.12
N ASP A 101 13.70 -23.64 -33.37
CA ASP A 101 13.80 -22.88 -32.12
C ASP A 101 12.62 -22.77 -31.11
N PRO A 102 11.72 -23.75 -30.91
CA PRO A 102 10.77 -23.68 -29.81
C PRO A 102 11.45 -23.72 -28.44
N LYS A 103 12.72 -24.22 -28.37
CA LYS A 103 13.54 -24.22 -27.16
C LYS A 103 13.87 -22.81 -26.67
N GLN A 104 14.26 -21.90 -27.58
CA GLN A 104 14.60 -20.54 -27.22
C GLN A 104 13.37 -19.77 -26.74
N GLY A 105 12.23 -19.90 -27.39
CA GLY A 105 10.98 -19.26 -26.97
C GLY A 105 10.47 -19.76 -25.62
N GLY A 106 10.55 -21.06 -25.36
CA GLY A 106 10.18 -21.64 -24.07
C GLY A 106 11.09 -21.18 -22.94
N LEU A 107 12.41 -21.21 -23.16
CA LEU A 107 13.40 -20.74 -22.20
C LEU A 107 13.26 -19.24 -21.90
N PHE A 108 13.05 -18.43 -22.92
CA PHE A 108 12.83 -16.99 -22.75
C PHE A 108 11.58 -16.69 -21.92
N MET A 109 10.45 -17.36 -22.21
CA MET A 109 9.21 -17.16 -21.42
C MET A 109 9.38 -17.62 -19.98
N MET A 110 10.04 -18.75 -19.73
CA MET A 110 10.34 -19.24 -18.39
C MET A 110 11.22 -18.23 -17.62
N ALA A 111 12.30 -17.78 -18.24
CA ALA A 111 13.22 -16.82 -17.62
C ALA A 111 12.56 -15.47 -17.36
N ALA A 112 11.86 -14.90 -18.34
CA ALA A 112 11.16 -13.63 -18.23
C ALA A 112 10.07 -13.67 -17.15
N GLY A 113 9.28 -14.73 -17.09
CA GLY A 113 8.27 -14.93 -16.05
C GLY A 113 8.88 -15.05 -14.66
N SER A 114 9.96 -15.82 -14.51
CA SER A 114 10.64 -15.99 -13.21
C SER A 114 11.30 -14.70 -12.71
N ILE A 115 12.00 -13.98 -13.58
CA ILE A 115 12.62 -12.67 -13.25
C ILE A 115 11.52 -11.66 -12.92
N GLY A 116 10.44 -11.63 -13.68
CA GLY A 116 9.29 -10.76 -13.41
C GLY A 116 8.66 -11.05 -12.05
N MET A 117 8.50 -12.32 -11.68
CA MET A 117 7.97 -12.74 -10.39
C MET A 117 8.83 -12.20 -9.23
N VAL A 118 10.14 -12.40 -9.28
CA VAL A 118 11.09 -11.90 -8.26
C VAL A 118 11.06 -10.37 -8.18
N GLY A 119 11.00 -9.70 -9.33
CA GLY A 119 10.94 -8.23 -9.38
C GLY A 119 9.68 -7.67 -8.74
N VAL A 120 8.51 -8.25 -9.05
CA VAL A 120 7.23 -7.85 -8.45
C VAL A 120 7.20 -8.14 -6.95
N ASP A 121 7.79 -9.27 -6.52
CA ASP A 121 7.84 -9.64 -5.11
C ASP A 121 8.69 -8.66 -4.28
N ILE A 122 9.92 -8.36 -4.72
CA ILE A 122 10.77 -7.35 -4.09
C ILE A 122 10.05 -6.00 -4.02
N TRP A 123 9.39 -5.59 -5.11
CA TRP A 123 8.64 -4.35 -5.14
C TRP A 123 7.47 -4.35 -4.16
N SER A 124 6.77 -5.49 -4.04
CA SER A 124 5.67 -5.68 -3.10
C SER A 124 6.12 -5.48 -1.65
N VAL A 125 7.26 -6.06 -1.26
CA VAL A 125 7.83 -5.90 0.10
C VAL A 125 8.12 -4.44 0.41
N VAL A 126 8.83 -3.75 -0.48
CA VAL A 126 9.20 -2.33 -0.30
C VAL A 126 7.95 -1.45 -0.23
N ASP A 127 6.97 -1.72 -1.07
CA ASP A 127 5.72 -0.97 -1.12
C ASP A 127 4.86 -1.19 0.13
N ALA A 128 4.77 -2.43 0.65
CA ALA A 128 4.04 -2.75 1.88
C ALA A 128 4.57 -1.95 3.08
N VAL A 129 5.90 -1.87 3.22
CA VAL A 129 6.53 -1.06 4.28
C VAL A 129 6.19 0.43 4.13
N ARG A 130 6.22 0.96 2.91
CA ARG A 130 5.88 2.37 2.65
C ARG A 130 4.41 2.67 2.95
N VAL A 131 3.51 1.79 2.54
CA VAL A 131 2.07 1.90 2.80
C VAL A 131 1.80 1.94 4.30
N ALA A 132 2.37 1.01 5.07
CA ALA A 132 2.21 0.96 6.52
C ALA A 132 2.69 2.25 7.20
N LYS A 133 3.87 2.77 6.80
CA LYS A 133 4.42 4.03 7.33
C LYS A 133 3.51 5.23 7.06
N VAL A 134 3.08 5.40 5.81
CA VAL A 134 2.23 6.53 5.40
C VAL A 134 0.87 6.47 6.08
N ASN A 135 0.28 5.28 6.18
CA ASN A 135 -1.02 5.12 6.82
C ASN A 135 -0.96 5.32 8.34
N ASN A 136 0.17 5.00 9.00
CA ASN A 136 0.39 5.34 10.40
C ASN A 136 0.46 6.85 10.61
N LEU A 137 1.21 7.58 9.77
CA LEU A 137 1.28 9.03 9.84
C LEU A 137 -0.10 9.68 9.65
N ALA A 138 -0.87 9.19 8.69
CA ALA A 138 -2.25 9.66 8.46
C ALA A 138 -3.17 9.34 9.65
N PHE A 139 -3.03 8.18 10.27
CA PHE A 139 -3.80 7.79 11.44
C PHE A 139 -3.49 8.67 12.66
N ARG A 140 -2.19 8.96 12.90
CA ARG A 140 -1.76 9.84 14.00
C ARG A 140 -2.32 11.25 13.82
N ASP A 141 -2.25 11.81 12.62
CA ASP A 141 -2.76 13.15 12.33
C ASP A 141 -4.27 13.24 12.57
N LYS A 142 -5.00 12.22 12.13
CA LYS A 142 -6.45 12.13 12.38
C LYS A 142 -6.78 12.07 13.88
N ASN A 143 -6.00 11.35 14.67
CA ASN A 143 -6.24 11.25 16.11
C ASN A 143 -5.80 12.50 16.87
N LYS A 144 -4.70 13.16 16.43
CA LYS A 144 -4.27 14.46 17.02
C LYS A 144 -5.30 15.57 16.80
N THR A 145 -5.99 15.55 15.67
CA THR A 145 -7.02 16.57 15.36
C THR A 145 -8.28 16.40 16.19
N SER A 146 -8.51 15.22 16.79
CA SER A 146 -9.71 14.93 17.58
C SER A 146 -9.67 15.55 18.99
N TYR A 147 -8.51 15.96 19.51
CA TYR A 147 -8.38 16.54 20.84
C TYR A 147 -7.48 17.78 20.80
N SER A 148 -8.04 18.96 20.61
CA SER A 148 -7.33 20.21 20.81
C SER A 148 -7.80 20.89 22.12
N PHE A 149 -6.92 20.92 23.11
CA PHE A 149 -7.13 21.69 24.32
C PHE A 149 -6.52 23.08 24.11
N GLN A 150 -7.35 24.11 24.12
CA GLN A 150 -6.90 25.47 24.01
C GLN A 150 -7.19 26.20 25.34
N ILE A 151 -6.13 26.50 26.07
CA ILE A 151 -6.22 27.33 27.27
C ILE A 151 -6.07 28.77 26.83
N GLN A 152 -7.13 29.56 26.97
CA GLN A 152 -7.10 30.98 26.66
C GLN A 152 -7.30 31.80 27.96
N PRO A 153 -6.47 32.81 28.20
CA PRO A 153 -6.76 33.77 29.27
C PRO A 153 -8.04 34.53 28.92
N CYS A 154 -9.04 34.47 29.80
CA CYS A 154 -10.27 35.23 29.69
C CYS A 154 -10.17 36.51 30.56
N ILE A 155 -10.19 37.66 29.90
CA ILE A 155 -10.35 38.95 30.57
C ILE A 155 -11.80 39.37 30.36
N ASN A 156 -12.62 39.31 31.40
CA ASN A 156 -14.02 39.70 31.31
C ASN A 156 -14.16 41.20 31.52
N THR A 157 -14.28 41.97 30.44
CA THR A 157 -14.38 43.43 30.44
C THR A 157 -15.75 43.98 30.85
N THR A 158 -16.76 43.11 30.97
CA THR A 158 -18.14 43.52 31.25
C THR A 158 -18.36 43.99 32.72
N PHE A 159 -17.42 43.68 33.61
CA PHE A 159 -17.53 44.09 35.02
C PHE A 159 -16.78 45.37 35.38
N TYR A 160 -16.26 46.09 34.41
CA TYR A 160 -15.39 47.28 34.65
C TYR A 160 -16.11 48.49 35.27
N ALA A 161 -17.42 48.52 35.32
CA ALA A 161 -18.18 49.70 35.73
C ALA A 161 -18.43 49.80 37.24
N ARG A 162 -18.18 48.80 38.05
CA ARG A 162 -18.59 48.82 39.47
C ARG A 162 -17.56 48.39 40.50
N ASN A 163 -16.53 47.64 40.15
CA ASN A 163 -15.47 47.25 41.10
C ASN A 163 -14.10 47.25 40.42
N LYS A 164 -13.10 47.83 41.15
CA LYS A 164 -11.70 47.98 40.68
C LYS A 164 -10.90 46.67 40.52
N SER A 165 -11.51 45.49 40.54
CA SER A 165 -10.84 44.23 40.38
C SER A 165 -11.19 43.63 38.99
N ILE A 166 -10.16 43.39 38.20
CA ILE A 166 -10.27 42.73 36.89
C ILE A 166 -10.30 41.21 37.18
N PRO A 167 -11.41 40.50 36.95
CA PRO A 167 -11.40 39.06 37.08
C PRO A 167 -10.61 38.47 35.92
N VAL A 168 -9.44 37.93 36.24
CA VAL A 168 -8.63 37.14 35.30
C VAL A 168 -8.99 35.67 35.51
N GLY A 169 -9.53 35.05 34.49
CA GLY A 169 -9.90 33.62 34.49
C GLY A 169 -9.18 32.85 33.40
N LEU A 170 -9.09 31.56 33.57
CA LEU A 170 -8.65 30.63 32.53
C LEU A 170 -9.88 29.94 31.94
N SER A 171 -10.06 30.04 30.63
CA SER A 171 -11.13 29.32 29.92
C SER A 171 -10.53 28.13 29.17
N LEU A 172 -11.09 26.97 29.42
CA LEU A 172 -10.72 25.72 28.73
C LEU A 172 -11.73 25.48 27.59
N LYS A 173 -11.26 25.61 26.35
CA LYS A 173 -12.06 25.30 25.17
C LYS A 173 -11.68 23.90 24.66
N VAL A 174 -12.57 22.95 24.80
CA VAL A 174 -12.43 21.59 24.25
C VAL A 174 -13.18 21.57 22.91
N ARG A 175 -12.46 21.26 21.82
CA ARG A 175 -13.07 20.94 20.52
C ARG A 175 -13.04 19.42 20.35
N PHE A 176 -14.20 18.85 20.13
CA PHE A 176 -14.39 17.44 19.77
C PHE A 176 -14.36 17.28 18.25
#